data_d7b0664d9a65aa733e405bba7b79cb8b
#
_entry.id   d7b0664d9a65aa733e405bba7b79cb8b
#
_cell.length_a   1.000
_cell.length_b   1.000
_cell.length_c   1.000
_cell.angle_alpha   90.00
_cell.angle_beta   90.00
_cell.angle_gamma   90.00
#
_symmetry.space_group_name_H-M   'P 1'
#
loop_
_entity.id
_entity.type
_entity.pdbx_description
1 polymer ?
#
loop_
_entity_poly.entity_id
_entity_poly.type
_entity_poly.pdbx_seq_one_letter_code
_entity_poly.pdbx_strand_id
1 'polypeptide(L)'
;MKELLQKKLSDSAAARWTALLAVSFTMMCGYFFTDVMSPLEPMLTSNDINGLGWTSDEYGFFSGAYGYFNVFLLLLFFGGIILDKFGIRFTGLASTLLMFGGALIKWWAVSNTFDGSVTLPFGIGTYHTQVLWASLGFAIYGAGCEIAGITVTKIIAKWFTGHELALAMGFQVALARIGTACALALA
;
A
#
# COMPACT_ATOMS: atom_id res chain seq x y z
N MET A 1 43.07 7.05 -17.25
CA MET A 1 42.16 7.86 -18.09
C MET A 1 40.79 7.20 -18.29
N LYS A 2 40.41 6.14 -17.54
CA LYS A 2 39.06 5.52 -17.53
C LYS A 2 38.28 5.73 -16.22
N GLU A 3 38.83 6.45 -15.26
CA GLU A 3 38.15 6.77 -13.98
C GLU A 3 37.30 8.05 -14.00
N LEU A 4 37.24 8.73 -15.11
CA LEU A 4 36.60 10.04 -15.23
C LEU A 4 35.12 10.05 -15.54
N LEU A 5 34.43 8.92 -15.65
CA LEU A 5 33.10 8.94 -16.27
C LEU A 5 32.06 7.96 -15.71
N GLN A 6 32.10 7.65 -14.44
CA GLN A 6 30.85 7.22 -13.79
C GLN A 6 30.52 8.12 -12.61
N LYS A 7 30.24 9.38 -12.90
CA LYS A 7 29.48 10.22 -11.97
C LYS A 7 28.16 9.51 -11.74
N LYS A 8 28.03 8.87 -10.58
CA LYS A 8 26.80 8.17 -10.24
C LYS A 8 25.68 9.21 -10.22
N LEU A 9 24.50 8.86 -10.69
CA LEU A 9 23.33 9.75 -10.64
C LEU A 9 23.08 10.29 -9.21
N SER A 10 23.43 9.48 -8.19
CA SER A 10 23.38 9.88 -6.80
C SER A 10 24.35 11.00 -6.39
N ASP A 11 25.36 11.33 -7.23
CA ASP A 11 26.30 12.41 -6.93
C ASP A 11 25.70 13.77 -7.28
N SER A 12 24.66 13.81 -8.12
CA SER A 12 23.91 15.02 -8.45
C SER A 12 22.81 15.26 -7.43
N ALA A 13 22.85 16.42 -6.76
CA ALA A 13 21.79 16.81 -5.82
C ALA A 13 20.40 16.84 -6.51
N ALA A 14 20.32 17.40 -7.73
CA ALA A 14 19.07 17.43 -8.48
C ALA A 14 18.51 16.02 -8.74
N ALA A 15 19.35 15.07 -9.14
CA ALA A 15 18.91 13.69 -9.37
C ALA A 15 18.45 13.01 -8.07
N ARG A 16 19.13 13.24 -6.94
CA ARG A 16 18.70 12.70 -5.62
C ARG A 16 17.33 13.21 -5.22
N TRP A 17 17.12 14.53 -5.29
CA TRP A 17 15.85 15.13 -4.90
C TRP A 17 14.71 14.77 -5.86
N THR A 18 14.97 14.66 -7.16
CA THR A 18 13.96 14.19 -8.12
C THR A 18 13.57 12.74 -7.85
N ALA A 19 14.53 11.86 -7.56
CA ALA A 19 14.24 10.49 -7.18
C ALA A 19 13.44 10.41 -5.88
N LEU A 20 13.80 11.23 -4.86
CA LEU A 20 13.06 11.32 -3.61
C LEU A 20 11.60 11.76 -3.85
N LEU A 21 11.39 12.80 -4.65
CA LEU A 21 10.05 13.26 -5.00
C LEU A 21 9.22 12.16 -5.67
N ALA A 22 9.79 11.44 -6.63
CA ALA A 22 9.09 10.37 -7.34
C ALA A 22 8.68 9.23 -6.41
N VAL A 23 9.60 8.73 -5.56
CA VAL A 23 9.27 7.62 -4.65
C VAL A 23 8.34 8.07 -3.52
N SER A 24 8.47 9.31 -3.04
CA SER A 24 7.59 9.87 -2.01
C SER A 24 6.18 10.11 -2.54
N PHE A 25 6.05 10.56 -3.79
CA PHE A 25 4.76 10.69 -4.46
C PHE A 25 4.06 9.33 -4.64
N THR A 26 4.81 8.30 -5.00
CA THR A 26 4.28 6.93 -5.07
C THR A 26 3.72 6.47 -3.73
N MET A 27 4.44 6.74 -2.63
CA MET A 27 3.96 6.42 -1.29
C MET A 27 2.75 7.26 -0.88
N MET A 28 2.71 8.54 -1.24
CA MET A 28 1.54 9.40 -1.04
C MET A 28 0.29 8.81 -1.70
N CYS A 29 0.39 8.40 -2.96
CA CYS A 29 -0.69 7.73 -3.66
C CYS A 29 -1.05 6.39 -2.99
N GLY A 30 -0.06 5.61 -2.55
CA GLY A 30 -0.27 4.37 -1.83
C GLY A 30 -1.12 4.57 -0.57
N TYR A 31 -0.76 5.50 0.29
CA TYR A 31 -1.52 5.80 1.51
C TYR A 31 -2.88 6.42 1.22
N PHE A 32 -3.00 7.24 0.17
CA PHE A 32 -4.30 7.73 -0.29
C PHE A 32 -5.25 6.57 -0.60
N PHE A 33 -4.82 5.60 -1.41
CA PHE A 33 -5.65 4.42 -1.75
C PHE A 33 -5.88 3.46 -0.58
N THR A 34 -5.01 3.46 0.42
CA THR A 34 -5.22 2.72 1.66
C THR A 34 -6.39 3.32 2.44
N ASP A 35 -6.39 4.63 2.63
CA ASP A 35 -7.24 5.32 3.58
C ASP A 35 -8.56 5.83 2.96
N VAL A 36 -8.68 5.88 1.61
CA VAL A 36 -9.87 6.39 0.92
C VAL A 36 -11.17 5.61 1.23
N MET A 37 -11.05 4.36 1.68
CA MET A 37 -12.22 3.56 2.05
C MET A 37 -12.78 3.91 3.43
N SER A 38 -11.98 4.55 4.28
CA SER A 38 -12.39 4.93 5.64
C SER A 38 -13.57 5.93 5.65
N PRO A 39 -13.51 7.04 4.93
CA PRO A 39 -14.65 7.96 4.84
C PRO A 39 -15.84 7.40 4.07
N LEU A 40 -15.68 6.34 3.29
CA LEU A 40 -16.75 5.68 2.56
C LEU A 40 -17.49 4.61 3.39
N GLU A 41 -17.08 4.36 4.63
CA GLU A 41 -17.75 3.41 5.54
C GLU A 41 -19.27 3.60 5.60
N PRO A 42 -19.81 4.82 5.76
CA PRO A 42 -21.26 5.02 5.82
C PRO A 42 -21.97 4.59 4.53
N MET A 43 -21.33 4.73 3.36
CA MET A 43 -21.89 4.26 2.09
C MET A 43 -21.81 2.74 1.97
N LEU A 44 -20.73 2.13 2.42
CA LEU A 44 -20.54 0.68 2.36
C LEU A 44 -21.52 -0.05 3.30
N THR A 45 -21.82 0.53 4.45
CA THR A 45 -22.71 -0.03 5.47
C THR A 45 -24.18 0.37 5.31
N SER A 46 -24.49 1.34 4.45
CA SER A 46 -25.87 1.78 4.19
C SER A 46 -26.66 0.70 3.45
N ASN A 47 -27.93 0.55 3.83
CA ASN A 47 -28.91 -0.27 3.13
C ASN A 47 -29.68 0.51 2.05
N ASP A 48 -29.27 1.72 1.74
CA ASP A 48 -29.88 2.55 0.70
C ASP A 48 -29.56 2.01 -0.70
N ILE A 49 -30.24 2.56 -1.73
CA ILE A 49 -30.11 2.13 -3.13
C ILE A 49 -28.65 2.17 -3.64
N ASN A 50 -27.83 3.03 -3.06
CA ASN A 50 -26.41 3.19 -3.41
C ASN A 50 -25.44 2.52 -2.41
N GLY A 51 -25.95 1.93 -1.34
CA GLY A 51 -25.16 1.25 -0.33
C GLY A 51 -24.90 -0.22 -0.67
N LEU A 52 -23.87 -0.79 -0.10
CA LEU A 52 -23.56 -2.22 -0.27
C LEU A 52 -24.19 -3.11 0.81
N GLY A 53 -24.78 -2.51 1.85
CA GLY A 53 -25.43 -3.21 2.94
C GLY A 53 -24.50 -4.05 3.81
N TRP A 54 -23.23 -3.70 3.87
CA TRP A 54 -22.27 -4.39 4.74
C TRP A 54 -22.59 -4.13 6.21
N THR A 55 -22.40 -5.12 7.05
CA THR A 55 -22.45 -4.95 8.50
C THR A 55 -21.18 -4.24 8.99
N SER A 56 -21.23 -3.64 10.18
CA SER A 56 -20.05 -3.03 10.81
C SER A 56 -18.93 -4.07 11.04
N ASP A 57 -19.30 -5.34 11.33
CA ASP A 57 -18.33 -6.43 11.49
C ASP A 57 -17.64 -6.75 10.15
N GLU A 58 -18.39 -6.74 9.05
CA GLU A 58 -17.86 -6.97 7.71
C GLU A 58 -16.93 -5.84 7.27
N TYR A 59 -17.29 -4.60 7.56
CA TYR A 59 -16.40 -3.48 7.32
C TYR A 59 -15.12 -3.58 8.18
N GLY A 60 -15.25 -3.97 9.44
CA GLY A 60 -14.10 -4.21 10.33
C GLY A 60 -13.18 -5.31 9.80
N PHE A 61 -13.76 -6.43 9.31
CA PHE A 61 -13.01 -7.51 8.68
C PHE A 61 -12.27 -7.01 7.43
N PHE A 62 -12.95 -6.28 6.55
CA PHE A 62 -12.36 -5.67 5.35
C PHE A 62 -11.23 -4.70 5.72
N SER A 63 -11.47 -3.78 6.64
CA SER A 63 -10.48 -2.78 7.06
C SER A 63 -9.22 -3.44 7.66
N GLY A 64 -9.39 -4.47 8.49
CA GLY A 64 -8.30 -5.26 9.06
C GLY A 64 -7.49 -6.04 8.03
N ALA A 65 -8.08 -6.34 6.87
CA ALA A 65 -7.46 -7.18 5.84
C ALA A 65 -6.14 -6.60 5.29
N TYR A 66 -5.96 -5.28 5.30
CA TYR A 66 -4.70 -4.62 4.94
C TYR A 66 -3.49 -5.24 5.66
N GLY A 67 -3.65 -5.58 6.94
CA GLY A 67 -2.59 -6.12 7.77
C GLY A 67 -2.43 -7.64 7.74
N TYR A 68 -3.39 -8.40 7.22
CA TYR A 68 -3.40 -9.86 7.39
C TYR A 68 -2.14 -10.54 6.86
N PHE A 69 -1.74 -10.25 5.63
CA PHE A 69 -0.54 -10.86 5.07
C PHE A 69 0.75 -10.34 5.74
N ASN A 70 0.76 -9.09 6.17
CA ASN A 70 1.91 -8.51 6.84
C ASN A 70 2.15 -9.14 8.21
N VAL A 71 1.08 -9.41 8.96
CA VAL A 71 1.13 -9.99 10.31
C VAL A 71 1.30 -11.52 10.24
N PHE A 72 0.40 -12.23 9.56
CA PHE A 72 0.37 -13.69 9.59
C PHE A 72 1.46 -14.35 8.74
N LEU A 73 1.85 -13.72 7.63
CA LEU A 73 2.91 -14.24 6.77
C LEU A 73 4.27 -13.55 7.01
N LEU A 74 4.37 -12.66 8.00
CA LEU A 74 5.58 -11.90 8.28
C LEU A 74 6.20 -11.27 7.01
N LEU A 75 5.34 -10.73 6.13
CA LEU A 75 5.75 -10.29 4.79
C LEU A 75 6.79 -9.18 4.82
N LEU A 76 6.82 -8.33 5.84
CA LEU A 76 7.88 -7.34 5.99
C LEU A 76 9.26 -7.99 6.18
N PHE A 77 9.33 -9.08 6.94
CA PHE A 77 10.57 -9.84 7.12
C PHE A 77 11.01 -10.51 5.82
N PHE A 78 10.11 -11.25 5.17
CA PHE A 78 10.43 -11.89 3.88
C PHE A 78 10.65 -10.88 2.77
N GLY A 79 9.90 -9.77 2.76
CA GLY A 79 10.09 -8.65 1.84
C GLY A 79 11.48 -8.03 1.97
N GLY A 80 12.01 -7.91 3.18
CA GLY A 80 13.39 -7.50 3.44
C GLY A 80 14.41 -8.45 2.83
N ILE A 81 14.24 -9.77 3.01
CA ILE A 81 15.11 -10.79 2.42
C ILE A 81 15.05 -10.74 0.89
N ILE A 82 13.86 -10.60 0.31
CA ILE A 82 13.66 -10.47 -1.15
C ILE A 82 14.37 -9.21 -1.65
N LEU A 83 14.20 -8.10 -0.95
CA LEU A 83 14.84 -6.83 -1.29
C LEU A 83 16.37 -6.90 -1.25
N ASP A 84 16.94 -7.66 -0.30
CA ASP A 84 18.39 -7.86 -0.22
C ASP A 84 18.91 -8.79 -1.31
N LYS A 85 18.16 -9.85 -1.64
CA LYS A 85 18.57 -10.86 -2.61
C LYS A 85 18.35 -10.42 -4.06
N PHE A 86 17.21 -9.85 -4.39
CA PHE A 86 16.81 -9.51 -5.77
C PHE A 86 16.98 -8.01 -6.09
N GLY A 87 17.20 -7.21 -5.06
CA GLY A 87 17.49 -5.79 -5.20
C GLY A 87 16.25 -4.90 -5.41
N ILE A 88 16.50 -3.58 -5.39
CA ILE A 88 15.48 -2.52 -5.39
C ILE A 88 14.57 -2.56 -6.63
N ARG A 89 15.14 -2.84 -7.81
CA ARG A 89 14.36 -2.80 -9.07
C ARG A 89 13.30 -3.88 -9.13
N PHE A 90 13.69 -5.10 -8.81
CA PHE A 90 12.77 -6.25 -8.80
C PHE A 90 11.70 -6.07 -7.72
N THR A 91 12.12 -5.75 -6.48
CA THR A 91 11.20 -5.63 -5.36
C THR A 91 10.24 -4.45 -5.54
N GLY A 92 10.72 -3.33 -6.08
CA GLY A 92 9.87 -2.18 -6.39
C GLY A 92 8.83 -2.50 -7.48
N LEU A 93 9.22 -3.21 -8.55
CA LEU A 93 8.27 -3.63 -9.58
C LEU A 93 7.25 -4.64 -9.03
N ALA A 94 7.71 -5.63 -8.26
CA ALA A 94 6.83 -6.62 -7.65
C ALA A 94 5.83 -5.97 -6.68
N SER A 95 6.27 -5.04 -5.85
CA SER A 95 5.38 -4.33 -4.91
C SER A 95 4.33 -3.49 -5.62
N THR A 96 4.69 -2.76 -6.68
CA THR A 96 3.73 -1.98 -7.47
C THR A 96 2.73 -2.86 -8.21
N LEU A 97 3.15 -4.02 -8.72
CA LEU A 97 2.25 -4.99 -9.33
C LEU A 97 1.27 -5.59 -8.32
N LEU A 98 1.71 -5.87 -7.09
CA LEU A 98 0.83 -6.31 -6.00
C LEU A 98 -0.18 -5.23 -5.62
N MET A 99 0.26 -3.98 -5.49
CA MET A 99 -0.63 -2.85 -5.21
C MET A 99 -1.67 -2.69 -6.32
N PHE A 100 -1.25 -2.72 -7.57
CA PHE A 100 -2.15 -2.58 -8.71
C PHE A 100 -3.15 -3.75 -8.79
N GLY A 101 -2.68 -4.99 -8.69
CA GLY A 101 -3.53 -6.18 -8.71
C GLY A 101 -4.52 -6.21 -7.54
N GLY A 102 -4.06 -5.89 -6.33
CA GLY A 102 -4.92 -5.79 -5.15
C GLY A 102 -5.98 -4.70 -5.27
N ALA A 103 -5.61 -3.52 -5.82
CA ALA A 103 -6.55 -2.45 -6.09
C ALA A 103 -7.60 -2.84 -7.15
N LEU A 104 -7.20 -3.55 -8.20
CA LEU A 104 -8.13 -4.06 -9.22
C LEU A 104 -9.12 -5.07 -8.65
N ILE A 105 -8.65 -6.03 -7.82
CA ILE A 105 -9.53 -7.01 -7.18
C ILE A 105 -10.51 -6.30 -6.25
N LYS A 106 -10.03 -5.34 -5.43
CA LYS A 106 -10.87 -4.54 -4.54
C LYS A 106 -11.94 -3.77 -5.33
N TRP A 107 -11.53 -3.07 -6.37
CA TRP A 107 -12.47 -2.34 -7.23
C TRP A 107 -13.49 -3.26 -7.88
N TRP A 108 -13.06 -4.38 -8.46
CA TRP A 108 -13.92 -5.36 -9.07
C TRP A 108 -14.94 -5.93 -8.07
N ALA A 109 -14.49 -6.28 -6.86
CA ALA A 109 -15.36 -6.82 -5.82
C ALA A 109 -16.45 -5.84 -5.37
N VAL A 110 -16.11 -4.55 -5.22
CA VAL A 110 -17.06 -3.51 -4.81
C VAL A 110 -18.01 -3.12 -5.96
N SER A 111 -17.56 -3.22 -7.22
CA SER A 111 -18.36 -2.84 -8.40
C SER A 111 -19.33 -3.92 -8.88
N ASN A 112 -19.22 -5.15 -8.37
CA ASN A 112 -20.09 -6.25 -8.75
C ASN A 112 -20.90 -6.74 -7.56
N THR A 113 -22.14 -7.12 -7.82
CA THR A 113 -23.00 -7.78 -6.83
C THR A 113 -22.67 -9.26 -6.79
N PHE A 114 -22.49 -9.79 -5.59
CA PHE A 114 -22.25 -11.21 -5.34
C PHE A 114 -23.37 -11.74 -4.45
N ASP A 115 -24.10 -12.73 -4.93
CA ASP A 115 -25.09 -13.42 -4.13
C ASP A 115 -24.40 -14.49 -3.26
N GLY A 116 -24.80 -14.53 -2.00
CA GLY A 116 -24.36 -15.54 -1.05
C GLY A 116 -23.39 -15.06 0.03
N SER A 117 -23.34 -15.84 1.09
CA SER A 117 -22.46 -15.65 2.23
C SER A 117 -21.65 -16.92 2.48
N VAL A 118 -20.44 -16.76 2.97
CA VAL A 118 -19.53 -17.86 3.30
C VAL A 118 -19.22 -17.82 4.78
N THR A 119 -19.39 -18.95 5.44
CA THR A 119 -18.98 -19.12 6.85
C THR A 119 -17.52 -19.50 6.89
N LEU A 120 -16.71 -18.65 7.51
CA LEU A 120 -15.29 -18.93 7.70
C LEU A 120 -15.07 -19.93 8.83
N PRO A 121 -14.07 -20.83 8.71
CA PRO A 121 -13.72 -21.77 9.76
C PRO A 121 -13.21 -21.06 11.02
N PHE A 122 -13.10 -21.81 12.13
CA PHE A 122 -12.63 -21.32 13.43
C PHE A 122 -13.51 -20.28 14.13
N GLY A 123 -14.80 -20.19 13.76
CA GLY A 123 -15.74 -19.27 14.43
C GLY A 123 -15.51 -17.78 14.11
N ILE A 124 -14.80 -17.47 13.01
CA ILE A 124 -14.53 -16.09 12.59
C ILE A 124 -15.81 -15.36 12.19
N GLY A 125 -16.80 -16.08 11.64
CA GLY A 125 -18.10 -15.51 11.29
C GLY A 125 -18.57 -15.89 9.88
N THR A 126 -19.75 -15.39 9.53
CA THR A 126 -20.34 -15.51 8.18
C THR A 126 -20.31 -14.15 7.52
N TYR A 127 -19.69 -14.07 6.34
CA TYR A 127 -19.46 -12.83 5.62
C TYR A 127 -20.01 -12.93 4.21
N HIS A 128 -20.47 -11.83 3.65
CA HIS A 128 -20.85 -11.77 2.25
C HIS A 128 -19.64 -12.09 1.35
N THR A 129 -19.89 -12.84 0.28
CA THR A 129 -18.83 -13.20 -0.69
C THR A 129 -18.11 -11.97 -1.24
N GLN A 130 -18.84 -10.87 -1.43
CA GLN A 130 -18.29 -9.58 -1.86
C GLN A 130 -17.23 -9.06 -0.89
N VAL A 131 -17.51 -9.10 0.43
CA VAL A 131 -16.59 -8.66 1.47
C VAL A 131 -15.29 -9.47 1.46
N LEU A 132 -15.40 -10.78 1.25
CA LEU A 132 -14.23 -11.66 1.19
C LEU A 132 -13.31 -11.34 0.01
N TRP A 133 -13.88 -11.10 -1.18
CA TRP A 133 -13.10 -10.70 -2.35
C TRP A 133 -12.50 -9.30 -2.19
N ALA A 134 -13.25 -8.35 -1.66
CA ALA A 134 -12.75 -7.02 -1.35
C ALA A 134 -11.60 -7.07 -0.34
N SER A 135 -11.75 -7.88 0.72
CA SER A 135 -10.73 -8.09 1.75
C SER A 135 -9.48 -8.75 1.20
N LEU A 136 -9.62 -9.76 0.33
CA LEU A 136 -8.48 -10.37 -0.35
C LEU A 136 -7.72 -9.35 -1.20
N GLY A 137 -8.43 -8.55 -1.99
CA GLY A 137 -7.82 -7.47 -2.77
C GLY A 137 -7.08 -6.47 -1.88
N PHE A 138 -7.66 -6.10 -0.74
CA PHE A 138 -7.06 -5.17 0.20
C PHE A 138 -5.85 -5.77 0.93
N ALA A 139 -5.85 -7.05 1.25
CA ALA A 139 -4.71 -7.77 1.82
C ALA A 139 -3.53 -7.83 0.85
N ILE A 140 -3.78 -8.15 -0.44
CA ILE A 140 -2.75 -8.14 -1.49
C ILE A 140 -2.20 -6.73 -1.70
N TYR A 141 -3.07 -5.73 -1.71
CA TYR A 141 -2.69 -4.32 -1.80
C TYR A 141 -1.78 -3.92 -0.63
N GLY A 142 -2.19 -4.24 0.61
CA GLY A 142 -1.44 -3.95 1.83
C GLY A 142 -0.05 -4.58 1.81
N ALA A 143 0.05 -5.84 1.39
CA ALA A 143 1.33 -6.52 1.21
C ALA A 143 2.25 -5.75 0.24
N GLY A 144 1.71 -5.32 -0.90
CA GLY A 144 2.44 -4.52 -1.89
C GLY A 144 2.88 -3.17 -1.32
N CYS A 145 2.01 -2.48 -0.60
CA CYS A 145 2.27 -1.16 -0.01
C CYS A 145 3.39 -1.21 1.03
N GLU A 146 3.38 -2.21 1.90
CA GLU A 146 4.42 -2.38 2.92
C GLU A 146 5.78 -2.76 2.32
N ILE A 147 5.81 -3.65 1.32
CA ILE A 147 7.04 -3.98 0.59
C ILE A 147 7.56 -2.75 -0.18
N ALA A 148 6.68 -1.92 -0.74
CA ALA A 148 7.06 -0.65 -1.36
C ALA A 148 7.71 0.29 -0.33
N GLY A 149 7.16 0.39 0.88
CA GLY A 149 7.68 1.21 1.97
C GLY A 149 9.12 0.86 2.35
N ILE A 150 9.44 -0.42 2.57
CA ILE A 150 10.82 -0.84 2.85
C ILE A 150 11.75 -0.63 1.65
N THR A 151 11.24 -0.78 0.43
CA THR A 151 12.01 -0.54 -0.80
C THR A 151 12.35 0.95 -0.94
N VAL A 152 11.38 1.85 -0.71
CA VAL A 152 11.58 3.30 -0.74
C VAL A 152 12.59 3.73 0.34
N THR A 153 12.46 3.21 1.54
CA THR A 153 13.42 3.44 2.64
C THR A 153 14.85 3.07 2.22
N LYS A 154 15.03 1.91 1.56
CA LYS A 154 16.32 1.47 1.06
C LYS A 154 16.85 2.35 -0.08
N ILE A 155 15.99 2.85 -0.95
CA ILE A 155 16.37 3.81 -2.01
C ILE A 155 16.90 5.08 -1.36
N ILE A 156 16.17 5.66 -0.41
CA ILE A 156 16.56 6.88 0.29
C ILE A 156 17.90 6.68 1.01
N ALA A 157 18.05 5.60 1.77
CA ALA A 157 19.29 5.27 2.49
C ALA A 157 20.49 5.07 1.56
N LYS A 158 20.26 4.65 0.31
CA LYS A 158 21.33 4.47 -0.69
C LYS A 158 21.75 5.78 -1.35
N TRP A 159 20.84 6.75 -1.47
CA TRP A 159 21.07 7.99 -2.22
C TRP A 159 21.40 9.18 -1.32
N PHE A 160 21.01 9.14 -0.05
CA PHE A 160 21.25 10.19 0.93
C PHE A 160 22.14 9.69 2.06
N THR A 161 23.05 10.53 2.54
CA THR A 161 23.97 10.20 3.62
C THR A 161 24.02 11.32 4.65
N GLY A 162 24.46 10.99 5.88
CA GLY A 162 24.63 11.99 6.93
C GLY A 162 23.31 12.70 7.30
N HIS A 163 23.36 14.01 7.51
CA HIS A 163 22.21 14.81 7.91
C HIS A 163 21.12 14.93 6.84
N GLU A 164 21.47 14.82 5.55
CA GLU A 164 20.49 14.82 4.46
C GLU A 164 19.59 13.60 4.50
N LEU A 165 20.05 12.47 5.06
CA LEU A 165 19.25 11.25 5.18
C LEU A 165 18.02 11.46 6.06
N ALA A 166 18.19 12.09 7.23
CA ALA A 166 17.09 12.35 8.15
C ALA A 166 16.04 13.28 7.51
N LEU A 167 16.50 14.31 6.79
CA LEU A 167 15.62 15.23 6.06
C LEU A 167 14.83 14.50 4.97
N ALA A 168 15.49 13.67 4.17
CA ALA A 168 14.85 12.90 3.10
C ALA A 168 13.82 11.90 3.63
N MET A 169 14.13 11.20 4.73
CA MET A 169 13.19 10.31 5.41
C MET A 169 11.98 11.06 5.95
N GLY A 170 12.19 12.20 6.62
CA GLY A 170 11.10 13.03 7.14
C GLY A 170 10.21 13.57 6.03
N PHE A 171 10.80 14.01 4.92
CA PHE A 171 10.08 14.50 3.75
C PHE A 171 9.18 13.40 3.14
N GLN A 172 9.71 12.19 2.98
CA GLN A 172 8.94 11.05 2.46
C GLN A 172 7.75 10.71 3.36
N VAL A 173 7.96 10.67 4.68
CA VAL A 173 6.87 10.40 5.64
C VAL A 173 5.83 11.51 5.62
N ALA A 174 6.25 12.78 5.53
CA ALA A 174 5.33 13.90 5.46
C ALA A 174 4.42 13.81 4.21
N LEU A 175 5.00 13.53 3.03
CA LEU A 175 4.21 13.34 1.80
C LEU A 175 3.25 12.14 1.92
N ALA A 176 3.68 11.04 2.49
CA ALA A 176 2.81 9.89 2.73
C ALA A 176 1.59 10.27 3.59
N ARG A 177 1.79 11.06 4.66
CA ARG A 177 0.70 11.55 5.53
C ARG A 177 -0.22 12.55 4.85
N ILE A 178 0.29 13.35 3.91
CA ILE A 178 -0.56 14.19 3.04
C ILE A 178 -1.51 13.31 2.23
N GLY A 179 -1.06 12.16 1.73
CA GLY A 179 -1.93 11.18 1.06
C GLY A 179 -3.11 10.74 1.93
N THR A 180 -2.83 10.33 3.17
CA THR A 180 -3.86 9.99 4.17
C THR A 180 -4.82 11.17 4.42
N ALA A 181 -4.27 12.37 4.64
CA ALA A 181 -5.09 13.56 4.90
C ALA A 181 -6.01 13.90 3.71
N CYS A 182 -5.50 13.80 2.48
CA CYS A 182 -6.30 13.99 1.27
C CYS A 182 -7.42 12.95 1.16
N ALA A 183 -7.15 11.68 1.48
CA ALA A 183 -8.15 10.62 1.47
C ALA A 183 -9.30 10.90 2.44
N LEU A 184 -8.96 11.31 3.66
CA LEU A 184 -9.95 11.61 4.70
C LEU A 184 -10.73 12.91 4.44
N ALA A 185 -10.14 13.87 3.71
CA ALA A 185 -10.79 15.14 3.37
C ALA A 185 -11.76 15.06 2.19
N LEU A 186 -11.76 13.96 1.43
CA LEU A 186 -12.65 13.73 0.30
C LEU A 186 -14.04 13.18 0.70
N ALA A 187 -14.28 12.98 1.98
CA ALA A 187 -15.54 12.47 2.55
C ALA A 187 -16.54 13.63 2.84
#